data_c0c4830dea0b75acdf73300c7f9a924e
#
_entry.id   c0c4830dea0b75acdf73300c7f9a924e
#
_cell.length_a   1.000
_cell.length_b   1.000
_cell.length_c   1.000
_cell.angle_alpha   90.00
_cell.angle_beta   90.00
_cell.angle_gamma   90.00
#
_symmetry.space_group_name_H-M   'P 1'
#
loop_
_entity.id
_entity.type
_entity.pdbx_description
1 polymer ?
#
loop_
_entity_poly.entity_id
_entity_poly.type
_entity_poly.pdbx_seq_one_letter_code
_entity_poly.pdbx_strand_id
1 'polypeptide(L)'
;MTRTSRRTTVLAPRLQALLDEHLGKDLVRLEPDTIGIAGAELSDRILAARRATETERPTFKPLHGRSISKAEASSVMRTIGKDVRAALEQPDPLPASTDLSGPWPITGHRFLSDLVLREDPYRLRILMSRTLEIDPRLTWTTIVAGAALPRRPAPGPRLTHLANLFAEARTYDDRRYAMGIYRRAAAPVCFTVSTLVANALWLGSPFDDGASNRDILFEAMRLLPPSWNLLRNRSPEYPAIDDRIGVGDDLLMLPLLTHRDPALWDAPNEFRPERWAGLDPDNTPGYMPFGHVSERCWGRHMVMPLAELLLDHIRRTGLVVAPGQRTADVPLVGLLGVKTVHIGHRSKVRHV
;
A
#
# COMPACT_ATOMS: atom_id res chain seq x y z
N MET A 1 5.49 -32.92 -10.91
CA MET A 1 4.98 -31.59 -11.23
C MET A 1 3.48 -31.55 -10.96
N THR A 2 3.09 -31.16 -9.76
CA THR A 2 1.68 -30.97 -9.39
C THR A 2 1.20 -29.67 -10.02
N ARG A 3 0.29 -29.77 -10.97
CA ARG A 3 -0.40 -28.66 -11.62
C ARG A 3 -1.05 -27.81 -10.52
N THR A 4 -0.41 -26.72 -10.11
CA THR A 4 -1.01 -25.72 -9.22
C THR A 4 -2.28 -25.23 -9.91
N SER A 5 -3.40 -25.52 -9.31
CA SER A 5 -4.70 -25.09 -9.82
C SER A 5 -4.71 -23.58 -9.95
N ARG A 6 -4.86 -23.10 -11.16
CA ARG A 6 -4.78 -21.69 -11.54
C ARG A 6 -5.83 -20.88 -10.76
N ARG A 7 -5.41 -19.96 -9.92
CA ARG A 7 -6.29 -19.02 -9.25
C ARG A 7 -6.67 -17.91 -10.22
N THR A 8 -7.90 -17.41 -10.09
CA THR A 8 -8.42 -16.34 -10.93
C THR A 8 -8.60 -15.07 -10.10
N THR A 9 -7.94 -14.01 -10.51
CA THR A 9 -8.13 -12.66 -9.96
C THR A 9 -9.28 -11.99 -10.70
N VAL A 10 -10.31 -11.55 -9.98
CA VAL A 10 -11.46 -10.84 -10.52
C VAL A 10 -11.28 -9.35 -10.23
N LEU A 11 -10.88 -8.60 -11.22
CA LEU A 11 -10.73 -7.16 -11.11
C LEU A 11 -12.09 -6.46 -11.16
N ALA A 12 -12.23 -5.34 -10.45
CA ALA A 12 -13.39 -4.47 -10.60
C ALA A 12 -13.57 -4.08 -12.09
N PRO A 13 -14.80 -3.96 -12.61
CA PRO A 13 -15.05 -3.77 -14.04
C PRO A 13 -14.27 -2.62 -14.69
N ARG A 14 -14.13 -1.48 -13.99
CA ARG A 14 -13.34 -0.34 -14.49
C ARG A 14 -11.84 -0.63 -14.59
N LEU A 15 -11.29 -1.44 -13.69
CA LEU A 15 -9.88 -1.85 -13.76
C LEU A 15 -9.65 -2.85 -14.88
N GLN A 16 -10.60 -3.77 -15.05
CA GLN A 16 -10.55 -4.74 -16.15
C GLN A 16 -10.62 -4.01 -17.50
N ALA A 17 -11.56 -3.08 -17.66
CA ALA A 17 -11.68 -2.27 -18.86
C ALA A 17 -10.39 -1.47 -19.17
N LEU A 18 -9.75 -0.88 -18.16
CA LEU A 18 -8.46 -0.21 -18.35
C LEU A 18 -7.40 -1.14 -18.95
N LEU A 19 -7.31 -2.37 -18.46
CA LEU A 19 -6.35 -3.35 -18.98
C LEU A 19 -6.72 -3.84 -20.38
N ASP A 20 -7.99 -4.09 -20.64
CA ASP A 20 -8.46 -4.67 -21.91
C ASP A 20 -8.39 -3.65 -23.06
N GLU A 21 -8.65 -2.37 -22.78
CA GLU A 21 -8.79 -1.33 -23.80
C GLU A 21 -7.52 -0.48 -23.98
N HIS A 22 -6.68 -0.39 -22.95
CA HIS A 22 -5.61 0.62 -22.91
C HIS A 22 -4.21 0.08 -22.65
N LEU A 23 -4.04 -1.22 -22.49
CA LEU A 23 -2.71 -1.82 -22.35
C LEU A 23 -1.84 -1.54 -23.59
N GLY A 24 -0.60 -1.11 -23.35
CA GLY A 24 0.36 -0.76 -24.41
C GLY A 24 0.16 0.63 -25.02
N LYS A 25 -0.82 1.41 -24.58
CA LYS A 25 -0.96 2.83 -24.94
C LYS A 25 -0.16 3.69 -23.97
N ASP A 26 0.48 4.72 -24.47
CA ASP A 26 1.26 5.66 -23.65
C ASP A 26 0.39 6.72 -22.97
N LEU A 27 -0.70 7.14 -23.65
CA LEU A 27 -1.63 8.17 -23.22
C LEU A 27 -3.06 7.81 -23.61
N VAL A 28 -4.00 8.06 -22.71
CA VAL A 28 -5.42 7.73 -22.89
C VAL A 28 -6.30 8.85 -22.31
N ARG A 29 -7.31 9.31 -23.08
CA ARG A 29 -8.35 10.20 -22.54
C ARG A 29 -9.34 9.36 -21.73
N LEU A 30 -9.35 9.55 -20.41
CA LEU A 30 -10.24 8.83 -19.49
C LEU A 30 -11.58 9.54 -19.30
N GLU A 31 -11.51 10.87 -19.16
CA GLU A 31 -12.65 11.76 -18.97
C GLU A 31 -12.39 13.06 -19.74
N PRO A 32 -13.40 13.94 -19.94
CA PRO A 32 -13.22 15.16 -20.72
C PRO A 32 -12.06 16.06 -20.30
N ASP A 33 -11.71 16.04 -18.98
CA ASP A 33 -10.66 16.82 -18.35
C ASP A 33 -9.59 15.97 -17.64
N THR A 34 -9.54 14.66 -17.96
CA THR A 34 -8.61 13.74 -17.30
C THR A 34 -7.93 12.82 -18.32
N ILE A 35 -6.60 12.85 -18.29
CA ILE A 35 -5.74 12.01 -19.14
C ILE A 35 -5.05 10.95 -18.27
N GLY A 36 -5.15 9.70 -18.68
CA GLY A 36 -4.34 8.59 -18.16
C GLY A 36 -2.99 8.53 -18.89
N ILE A 37 -1.91 8.46 -18.12
CA ILE A 37 -0.54 8.30 -18.62
C ILE A 37 -0.03 6.91 -18.22
N ALA A 38 0.27 6.08 -19.20
CA ALA A 38 0.76 4.72 -19.03
C ALA A 38 2.11 4.44 -19.70
N GLY A 39 2.56 5.31 -20.62
CA GLY A 39 3.90 5.22 -21.22
C GLY A 39 5.00 5.54 -20.22
N ALA A 40 6.04 4.69 -20.15
CA ALA A 40 7.16 4.88 -19.21
C ALA A 40 7.89 6.21 -19.47
N GLU A 41 8.30 6.47 -20.70
CA GLU A 41 9.03 7.68 -21.08
C GLU A 41 8.21 8.96 -20.84
N LEU A 42 6.93 8.96 -21.23
CA LEU A 42 6.05 10.10 -21.00
C LEU A 42 5.82 10.34 -19.50
N SER A 43 5.65 9.26 -18.72
CA SER A 43 5.55 9.35 -17.26
C SER A 43 6.80 9.98 -16.65
N ASP A 44 7.99 9.56 -17.07
CA ASP A 44 9.25 10.11 -16.57
C ASP A 44 9.38 11.61 -16.92
N ARG A 45 9.06 12.00 -18.13
CA ARG A 45 9.10 13.41 -18.57
C ARG A 45 8.16 14.29 -17.74
N ILE A 46 6.92 13.82 -17.52
CA ILE A 46 5.92 14.56 -16.73
C ILE A 46 6.32 14.65 -15.26
N LEU A 47 6.80 13.54 -14.68
CA LEU A 47 7.14 13.48 -13.25
C LEU A 47 8.48 14.17 -12.94
N ALA A 48 9.40 14.22 -13.89
CA ALA A 48 10.65 14.96 -13.78
C ALA A 48 10.50 16.49 -14.02
N ALA A 49 9.44 16.91 -14.71
CA ALA A 49 9.21 18.32 -14.99
C ALA A 49 9.09 19.12 -13.69
N ARG A 50 9.94 20.14 -13.54
CA ARG A 50 9.83 21.10 -12.45
C ARG A 50 8.56 21.93 -12.66
N ARG A 51 7.71 21.94 -11.68
CA ARG A 51 6.50 22.75 -11.69
C ARG A 51 6.81 24.09 -11.04
N ALA A 52 7.07 25.09 -11.85
CA ALA A 52 7.35 26.45 -11.39
C ALA A 52 6.17 27.07 -10.62
N THR A 53 4.96 26.58 -10.86
CA THR A 53 3.70 27.11 -10.31
C THR A 53 3.07 26.27 -9.19
N GLU A 54 3.69 25.16 -8.80
CA GLU A 54 3.18 24.40 -7.64
C GLU A 54 3.34 25.20 -6.36
N THR A 55 2.28 25.83 -5.93
CA THR A 55 2.11 26.13 -4.51
C THR A 55 2.28 24.83 -3.73
N GLU A 56 3.19 24.85 -2.76
CA GLU A 56 3.48 23.69 -1.91
C GLU A 56 2.17 23.11 -1.38
N ARG A 57 1.73 21.98 -1.96
CA ARG A 57 0.49 21.36 -1.52
C ARG A 57 0.73 20.70 -0.19
N PRO A 58 -0.15 20.96 0.79
CA PRO A 58 -0.03 20.26 2.05
C PRO A 58 -0.16 18.76 1.78
N THR A 59 0.91 18.05 2.04
CA THR A 59 1.01 16.58 1.88
C THR A 59 -0.02 15.85 2.75
N PHE A 60 -0.50 16.53 3.77
CA PHE A 60 -1.55 16.10 4.66
C PHE A 60 -2.66 17.15 4.72
N LYS A 61 -3.88 16.76 4.41
CA LYS A 61 -5.08 17.49 4.86
C LYS A 61 -5.64 16.72 6.05
N PRO A 62 -5.34 17.10 7.28
CA PRO A 62 -6.04 16.56 8.43
C PRO A 62 -7.51 16.93 8.28
N LEU A 63 -8.34 16.13 8.86
CA LEU A 63 -9.78 16.30 8.86
C LEU A 63 -10.13 17.68 9.44
N HIS A 64 -10.69 18.55 8.59
CA HIS A 64 -11.01 19.97 8.83
C HIS A 64 -9.86 20.94 9.12
N GLY A 65 -9.53 21.68 8.10
CA GLY A 65 -9.04 23.06 8.17
C GLY A 65 -7.55 23.25 8.45
N ARG A 66 -6.88 22.40 9.19
CA ARG A 66 -5.44 22.52 9.41
C ARG A 66 -4.69 21.70 8.35
N SER A 67 -4.06 22.38 7.44
CA SER A 67 -3.04 21.77 6.59
C SER A 67 -1.72 21.74 7.35
N ILE A 68 -0.92 20.69 7.16
CA ILE A 68 0.45 20.62 7.64
C ILE A 68 1.41 20.81 6.47
N SER A 69 2.51 21.50 6.74
CA SER A 69 3.56 21.69 5.75
C SER A 69 4.22 20.36 5.36
N LYS A 70 4.88 20.34 4.20
CA LYS A 70 5.69 19.19 3.76
C LYS A 70 6.77 18.86 4.79
N ALA A 71 7.36 19.87 5.43
CA ALA A 71 8.38 19.69 6.47
C ALA A 71 7.80 19.00 7.72
N GLU A 72 6.64 19.43 8.19
CA GLU A 72 5.94 18.83 9.33
C GLU A 72 5.54 17.39 9.03
N ALA A 73 4.94 17.12 7.85
CA ALA A 73 4.61 15.78 7.40
C ALA A 73 5.84 14.87 7.33
N SER A 74 6.95 15.37 6.79
CA SER A 74 8.21 14.64 6.73
C SER A 74 8.79 14.35 8.11
N SER A 75 8.64 15.26 9.06
CA SER A 75 9.07 15.06 10.45
C SER A 75 8.27 13.94 11.11
N VAL A 76 6.95 13.98 11.01
CA VAL A 76 6.06 12.93 11.55
C VAL A 76 6.40 11.57 10.94
N MET A 77 6.55 11.49 9.62
CA MET A 77 6.87 10.22 8.94
C MET A 77 8.24 9.68 9.34
N ARG A 78 9.25 10.55 9.55
CA ARG A 78 10.57 10.11 10.07
C ARG A 78 10.47 9.53 11.47
N THR A 79 9.63 10.08 12.31
CA THR A 79 9.44 9.60 13.68
C THR A 79 8.73 8.25 13.70
N ILE A 80 7.71 8.08 12.87
CA ILE A 80 7.05 6.78 12.67
C ILE A 80 8.04 5.75 12.13
N GLY A 81 8.89 6.14 11.18
CA GLY A 81 9.96 5.28 10.67
C GLY A 81 10.97 4.86 11.76
N LYS A 82 11.19 5.69 12.80
CA LYS A 82 11.99 5.28 13.97
C LYS A 82 11.26 4.24 14.82
N ASP A 83 9.97 4.43 15.06
CA ASP A 83 9.14 3.46 15.79
C ASP A 83 9.12 2.09 15.09
N VAL A 84 8.97 2.08 13.77
CA VAL A 84 9.01 0.85 12.95
C VAL A 84 10.37 0.18 13.04
N ARG A 85 11.46 0.93 12.91
CA ARG A 85 12.81 0.36 13.04
C ARG A 85 13.05 -0.23 14.41
N ALA A 86 12.70 0.48 15.46
CA ALA A 86 12.82 -0.01 16.83
C ALA A 86 12.00 -1.30 17.05
N ALA A 87 10.86 -1.44 16.38
CA ALA A 87 10.08 -2.67 16.43
C ALA A 87 10.77 -3.83 15.68
N LEU A 88 11.42 -3.55 14.55
CA LEU A 88 12.14 -4.55 13.74
C LEU A 88 13.50 -4.97 14.36
N GLU A 89 14.14 -4.08 15.12
CA GLU A 89 15.43 -4.33 15.77
C GLU A 89 15.33 -5.15 17.07
N GLN A 90 14.12 -5.54 17.47
CA GLN A 90 13.95 -6.41 18.62
C GLN A 90 14.52 -7.82 18.35
N PRO A 91 15.01 -8.52 19.38
CA PRO A 91 15.61 -9.84 19.21
C PRO A 91 14.70 -10.87 18.51
N ASP A 92 13.40 -10.77 18.71
CA ASP A 92 12.40 -11.60 18.05
C ASP A 92 11.14 -10.77 17.77
N PRO A 93 11.14 -9.96 16.70
CA PRO A 93 10.01 -9.07 16.41
C PRO A 93 8.75 -9.85 16.02
N LEU A 94 8.91 -11.11 15.62
CA LEU A 94 7.83 -12.00 15.20
C LEU A 94 8.11 -13.43 15.68
N PRO A 95 7.78 -13.73 16.95
CA PRO A 95 7.99 -15.05 17.54
C PRO A 95 7.38 -16.18 16.70
N ALA A 96 8.05 -17.33 16.67
CA ALA A 96 7.58 -18.51 15.92
C ALA A 96 6.18 -18.99 16.37
N SER A 97 5.79 -18.69 17.59
CA SER A 97 4.46 -18.99 18.13
C SER A 97 3.35 -18.06 17.61
N THR A 98 3.70 -17.00 16.87
CA THR A 98 2.71 -16.07 16.32
C THR A 98 1.91 -16.75 15.23
N ASP A 99 0.60 -16.82 15.41
CA ASP A 99 -0.29 -17.35 14.38
C ASP A 99 -0.76 -16.24 13.45
N LEU A 100 -0.35 -16.33 12.19
CA LEU A 100 -0.78 -15.43 11.10
C LEU A 100 -1.78 -16.11 10.16
N SER A 101 -2.33 -17.28 10.53
CA SER A 101 -3.39 -17.92 9.76
C SER A 101 -4.68 -17.11 9.75
N GLY A 102 -5.56 -17.38 8.79
CA GLY A 102 -6.86 -16.73 8.68
C GLY A 102 -7.00 -15.82 7.46
N PRO A 103 -7.98 -14.89 7.49
CA PRO A 103 -8.26 -14.00 6.37
C PRO A 103 -7.26 -12.84 6.32
N TRP A 104 -6.64 -12.64 5.14
CA TRP A 104 -5.78 -11.49 4.83
C TRP A 104 -6.52 -10.55 3.87
N PRO A 105 -6.29 -9.23 3.95
CA PRO A 105 -5.23 -8.51 4.69
C PRO A 105 -5.52 -8.24 6.18
N ILE A 106 -6.71 -8.56 6.69
CA ILE A 106 -7.12 -8.15 8.05
C ILE A 106 -6.22 -8.74 9.16
N THR A 107 -5.76 -9.98 8.98
CA THR A 107 -4.84 -10.63 9.94
C THR A 107 -3.51 -9.87 10.02
N GLY A 108 -2.90 -9.56 8.87
CA GLY A 108 -1.66 -8.78 8.81
C GLY A 108 -1.81 -7.38 9.39
N HIS A 109 -2.94 -6.73 9.12
CA HIS A 109 -3.24 -5.41 9.66
C HIS A 109 -3.33 -5.43 11.19
N ARG A 110 -4.02 -6.40 11.77
CA ARG A 110 -4.13 -6.55 13.24
C ARG A 110 -2.75 -6.77 13.85
N PHE A 111 -1.97 -7.67 13.27
CA PHE A 111 -0.61 -7.93 13.74
C PHE A 111 0.28 -6.68 13.68
N LEU A 112 0.30 -5.98 12.57
CA LEU A 112 1.11 -4.76 12.42
C LEU A 112 0.64 -3.64 13.35
N SER A 113 -0.66 -3.55 13.57
CA SER A 113 -1.21 -2.64 14.55
C SER A 113 -0.67 -2.93 15.95
N ASP A 114 -0.62 -4.20 16.34
CA ASP A 114 -0.07 -4.62 17.64
C ASP A 114 1.46 -4.43 17.71
N LEU A 115 2.17 -4.71 16.63
CA LEU A 115 3.62 -4.57 16.58
C LEU A 115 4.07 -3.10 16.70
N VAL A 116 3.44 -2.20 15.96
CA VAL A 116 3.86 -0.79 15.85
C VAL A 116 3.26 0.08 16.94
N LEU A 117 2.06 -0.25 17.40
CA LEU A 117 1.29 0.56 18.35
C LEU A 117 1.27 0.00 19.77
N ARG A 118 1.89 -1.12 19.99
CA ARG A 118 2.04 -1.96 21.18
C ARG A 118 1.15 -1.65 22.39
N GLU A 119 1.26 -0.47 22.97
CA GLU A 119 0.59 -0.07 24.22
C GLU A 119 -0.45 1.01 23.96
N ASP A 120 -0.97 1.02 22.73
CA ASP A 120 -1.95 1.99 22.32
C ASP A 120 -3.16 2.01 23.26
N PRO A 121 -3.54 3.19 23.72
CA PRO A 121 -4.81 3.35 24.38
C PRO A 121 -5.91 2.73 23.49
N TYR A 122 -6.62 1.79 24.05
CA TYR A 122 -7.74 1.01 23.55
C TYR A 122 -8.55 1.63 22.37
N ARG A 123 -8.54 2.92 22.21
CA ARG A 123 -9.28 3.71 21.20
C ARG A 123 -8.68 3.72 19.81
N LEU A 124 -7.36 3.84 19.71
CA LEU A 124 -6.69 3.87 18.43
C LEU A 124 -6.80 2.50 17.76
N ARG A 125 -6.73 1.41 18.54
CA ARG A 125 -6.98 0.04 18.07
C ARG A 125 -8.38 -0.14 17.51
N ILE A 126 -9.41 0.33 18.24
CA ILE A 126 -10.80 0.24 17.76
C ILE A 126 -10.97 1.01 16.46
N LEU A 127 -10.40 2.21 16.36
CA LEU A 127 -10.50 3.04 15.16
C LEU A 127 -9.81 2.39 13.97
N MET A 128 -8.63 1.79 14.17
CA MET A 128 -7.93 1.07 13.10
C MET A 128 -8.68 -0.18 12.67
N SER A 129 -9.15 -1.01 13.59
CA SER A 129 -9.91 -2.21 13.25
C SER A 129 -11.18 -1.86 12.47
N ARG A 130 -11.86 -0.79 12.86
CA ARG A 130 -13.09 -0.36 12.18
C ARG A 130 -12.86 0.32 10.83
N THR A 131 -11.69 0.94 10.58
CA THR A 131 -11.39 1.50 9.25
C THR A 131 -11.24 0.43 8.16
N LEU A 132 -10.98 -0.82 8.51
CA LEU A 132 -10.96 -1.95 7.58
C LEU A 132 -12.35 -2.53 7.30
N GLU A 133 -13.25 -2.43 8.26
CA GLU A 133 -14.55 -3.11 8.24
C GLU A 133 -15.70 -2.19 7.79
N ILE A 134 -15.46 -0.87 7.70
CA ILE A 134 -16.53 0.13 7.53
C ILE A 134 -16.33 0.92 6.23
N ASP A 135 -17.45 1.20 5.56
CA ASP A 135 -17.56 2.14 4.44
C ASP A 135 -16.75 3.43 4.72
N PRO A 136 -15.97 3.96 3.76
CA PRO A 136 -15.22 5.21 3.87
C PRO A 136 -16.03 6.40 4.42
N ARG A 137 -17.35 6.43 4.20
CA ARG A 137 -18.26 7.47 4.73
C ARG A 137 -18.45 7.38 6.24
N LEU A 138 -18.46 6.17 6.80
CA LEU A 138 -18.57 5.95 8.25
C LEU A 138 -17.24 6.14 8.97
N THR A 139 -16.11 6.07 8.28
CA THR A 139 -14.79 6.34 8.85
C THR A 139 -14.70 7.75 9.43
N TRP A 140 -15.34 8.72 8.79
CA TRP A 140 -15.40 10.11 9.24
C TRP A 140 -16.12 10.25 10.59
N THR A 141 -17.32 9.73 10.68
CA THR A 141 -18.10 9.74 11.93
C THR A 141 -17.39 9.02 13.05
N THR A 142 -16.71 7.92 12.75
CA THR A 142 -15.92 7.16 13.72
C THR A 142 -14.72 7.95 14.25
N ILE A 143 -14.01 8.70 13.39
CA ILE A 143 -12.87 9.54 13.79
C ILE A 143 -13.34 10.71 14.65
N VAL A 144 -14.43 11.38 14.24
CA VAL A 144 -15.00 12.51 15.01
C VAL A 144 -15.51 12.01 16.36
N ALA A 145 -16.22 10.90 16.40
CA ALA A 145 -16.68 10.28 17.64
C ALA A 145 -15.49 9.87 18.55
N GLY A 146 -14.46 9.27 17.99
CA GLY A 146 -13.23 8.91 18.72
C GLY A 146 -12.51 10.11 19.31
N ALA A 147 -12.45 11.22 18.56
CA ALA A 147 -11.87 12.46 19.04
C ALA A 147 -12.69 13.12 20.17
N ALA A 148 -13.99 12.90 20.22
CA ALA A 148 -14.88 13.43 21.24
C ALA A 148 -14.88 12.62 22.56
N LEU A 149 -14.39 11.36 22.55
CA LEU A 149 -14.39 10.51 23.73
C LEU A 149 -13.42 11.00 24.83
N PRO A 150 -13.76 10.87 26.12
CA PRO A 150 -12.89 11.28 27.21
C PRO A 150 -11.56 10.49 27.20
N ARG A 151 -10.48 11.15 27.55
CA ARG A 151 -9.13 10.57 27.58
C ARG A 151 -9.02 9.55 28.70
N ARG A 152 -8.46 8.37 28.40
CA ARG A 152 -7.98 7.43 29.43
C ARG A 152 -6.45 7.49 29.46
N PRO A 153 -5.80 7.52 30.63
CA PRO A 153 -4.36 7.37 30.72
C PRO A 153 -3.96 6.03 30.11
N ALA A 154 -2.88 6.05 29.31
CA ALA A 154 -2.31 4.81 28.79
C ALA A 154 -1.61 4.07 29.93
N PRO A 155 -1.82 2.76 30.09
CA PRO A 155 -1.02 1.96 31.00
C PRO A 155 0.36 1.75 30.40
N GLY A 156 1.42 2.16 31.09
CA GLY A 156 2.79 1.82 30.70
C GLY A 156 3.69 3.00 30.29
N PRO A 157 5.01 2.81 30.35
CA PRO A 157 6.00 3.87 30.23
C PRO A 157 6.48 4.15 28.80
N ARG A 158 6.05 3.41 27.78
CA ARG A 158 6.57 3.56 26.40
C ARG A 158 5.45 3.47 25.37
N LEU A 159 4.90 4.64 25.09
CA LEU A 159 4.03 4.81 23.94
C LEU A 159 4.88 5.01 22.69
N THR A 160 4.42 4.50 21.55
CA THR A 160 4.97 4.91 20.26
C THR A 160 4.77 6.41 20.06
N HIS A 161 5.55 7.02 19.18
CA HIS A 161 5.41 8.45 18.92
C HIS A 161 3.98 8.83 18.49
N LEU A 162 3.32 7.98 17.71
CA LEU A 162 1.92 8.17 17.34
C LEU A 162 0.97 8.14 18.54
N ALA A 163 1.18 7.19 19.44
CA ALA A 163 0.39 7.10 20.67
C ALA A 163 0.68 8.28 21.60
N ASN A 164 1.92 8.78 21.64
CA ASN A 164 2.28 9.99 22.39
C ASN A 164 1.60 11.24 21.84
N LEU A 165 1.57 11.44 20.51
CA LEU A 165 0.83 12.53 19.89
C LEU A 165 -0.63 12.57 20.35
N PHE A 166 -1.26 11.39 20.44
CA PHE A 166 -2.63 11.29 20.93
C PHE A 166 -2.73 11.50 22.45
N ALA A 167 -1.76 11.00 23.19
CA ALA A 167 -1.70 11.13 24.64
C ALA A 167 -1.47 12.58 25.08
N GLU A 168 -0.73 13.38 24.34
CA GLU A 168 -0.45 14.79 24.59
C GLU A 168 -1.58 15.73 24.16
N ALA A 169 -2.45 15.27 23.27
CA ALA A 169 -3.57 16.07 22.75
C ALA A 169 -4.57 16.41 23.87
N ARG A 170 -4.69 17.69 24.21
CA ARG A 170 -5.52 18.15 25.34
C ARG A 170 -6.86 18.71 24.90
N THR A 171 -6.89 19.44 23.81
CA THR A 171 -8.11 20.01 23.25
C THR A 171 -8.81 19.06 22.30
N TYR A 172 -10.04 19.39 21.93
CA TYR A 172 -10.78 18.65 20.89
C TYR A 172 -10.06 18.73 19.54
N ASP A 173 -9.54 19.91 19.18
CA ASP A 173 -8.84 20.11 17.91
C ASP A 173 -7.49 19.38 17.87
N ASP A 174 -6.73 19.35 18.97
CA ASP A 174 -5.51 18.55 19.08
C ASP A 174 -5.79 17.06 18.87
N ARG A 175 -6.86 16.56 19.47
CA ARG A 175 -7.26 15.15 19.32
C ARG A 175 -7.68 14.81 17.89
N ARG A 176 -8.42 15.70 17.23
CA ARG A 176 -8.77 15.55 15.83
C ARG A 176 -7.55 15.55 14.93
N TYR A 177 -6.60 16.46 15.20
CA TYR A 177 -5.33 16.52 14.50
C TYR A 177 -4.53 15.23 14.69
N ALA A 178 -4.31 14.78 15.92
CA ALA A 178 -3.61 13.54 16.23
C ALA A 178 -4.25 12.33 15.55
N MET A 179 -5.58 12.23 15.55
CA MET A 179 -6.31 11.17 14.84
C MET A 179 -6.13 11.24 13.33
N GLY A 180 -6.12 12.44 12.75
CA GLY A 180 -5.87 12.64 11.33
C GLY A 180 -4.46 12.21 10.92
N ILE A 181 -3.45 12.57 11.70
CA ILE A 181 -2.06 12.16 11.53
C ILE A 181 -1.93 10.64 11.66
N TYR A 182 -2.47 10.08 12.74
CA TYR A 182 -2.47 8.65 12.97
C TYR A 182 -3.02 7.85 11.79
N ARG A 183 -4.22 8.20 11.31
CA ARG A 183 -4.83 7.54 10.17
C ARG A 183 -3.93 7.56 8.94
N ARG A 184 -3.33 8.71 8.64
CA ARG A 184 -2.46 8.85 7.46
C ARG A 184 -1.13 8.15 7.61
N ALA A 185 -0.58 8.11 8.81
CA ALA A 185 0.66 7.45 9.10
C ALA A 185 0.50 5.93 9.25
N ALA A 186 -0.60 5.49 9.84
CA ALA A 186 -0.92 4.07 9.97
C ALA A 186 -1.27 3.42 8.62
N ALA A 187 -1.81 4.20 7.65
CA ALA A 187 -2.16 3.68 6.34
C ALA A 187 -0.97 3.01 5.62
N PRO A 188 0.22 3.63 5.47
CA PRO A 188 1.35 2.97 4.82
C PRO A 188 1.89 1.78 5.63
N VAL A 189 1.86 1.84 6.97
CA VAL A 189 2.41 0.78 7.82
C VAL A 189 1.48 -0.42 7.88
N CYS A 190 0.21 -0.22 8.21
CA CYS A 190 -0.70 -1.33 8.47
C CYS A 190 -1.47 -1.76 7.22
N PHE A 191 -2.03 -0.81 6.47
CA PHE A 191 -2.86 -1.13 5.31
C PHE A 191 -2.03 -1.53 4.09
N THR A 192 -1.04 -0.72 3.71
CA THR A 192 -0.24 -1.01 2.51
C THR A 192 0.55 -2.30 2.66
N VAL A 193 1.19 -2.51 3.81
CA VAL A 193 1.97 -3.73 4.08
C VAL A 193 1.08 -4.96 4.03
N SER A 194 -0.05 -4.96 4.75
CA SER A 194 -0.94 -6.12 4.78
C SER A 194 -1.60 -6.40 3.43
N THR A 195 -1.94 -5.36 2.66
CA THR A 195 -2.47 -5.50 1.30
C THR A 195 -1.39 -6.07 0.37
N LEU A 196 -0.17 -5.57 0.44
CA LEU A 196 0.95 -6.07 -0.37
C LEU A 196 1.22 -7.56 -0.11
N VAL A 197 1.28 -7.95 1.17
CA VAL A 197 1.49 -9.37 1.54
C VAL A 197 0.31 -10.22 1.08
N ALA A 198 -0.93 -9.75 1.22
CA ALA A 198 -2.11 -10.46 0.72
C ALA A 198 -2.05 -10.64 -0.81
N ASN A 199 -1.64 -9.61 -1.55
CA ASN A 199 -1.44 -9.69 -3.00
C ASN A 199 -0.38 -10.73 -3.36
N ALA A 200 0.77 -10.72 -2.67
CA ALA A 200 1.85 -11.68 -2.88
C ALA A 200 1.39 -13.12 -2.60
N LEU A 201 0.71 -13.34 -1.49
CA LEU A 201 0.14 -14.64 -1.13
C LEU A 201 -0.84 -15.15 -2.20
N TRP A 202 -1.75 -14.29 -2.64
CA TRP A 202 -2.72 -14.65 -3.67
C TRP A 202 -2.07 -15.03 -4.99
N LEU A 203 -1.11 -14.25 -5.44
CA LEU A 203 -0.45 -14.41 -6.73
C LEU A 203 0.48 -15.64 -6.76
N GLY A 204 1.26 -15.88 -5.71
CA GLY A 204 2.38 -16.80 -5.75
C GLY A 204 2.38 -17.97 -4.77
N SER A 205 1.53 -17.99 -3.72
CA SER A 205 1.58 -19.07 -2.73
C SER A 205 1.08 -20.42 -3.31
N PRO A 206 1.72 -21.57 -3.02
CA PRO A 206 2.97 -21.70 -2.29
C PRO A 206 4.16 -21.20 -3.10
N PHE A 207 5.08 -20.51 -2.44
CA PHE A 207 6.27 -19.98 -3.12
C PHE A 207 7.34 -21.05 -3.28
N ASP A 208 8.13 -20.92 -4.34
CA ASP A 208 9.33 -21.73 -4.51
C ASP A 208 10.41 -21.32 -3.51
N ASP A 209 11.19 -22.29 -3.03
CA ASP A 209 12.24 -22.03 -2.02
C ASP A 209 13.36 -21.12 -2.53
N GLY A 210 13.59 -21.07 -3.84
CA GLY A 210 14.61 -20.23 -4.47
C GLY A 210 14.25 -18.76 -4.62
N ALA A 211 12.97 -18.39 -4.52
CA ALA A 211 12.57 -17.00 -4.67
C ALA A 211 12.78 -16.21 -3.36
N SER A 212 13.46 -15.06 -3.43
CA SER A 212 13.61 -14.19 -2.28
C SER A 212 12.28 -13.52 -1.91
N ASN A 213 12.08 -13.22 -0.62
CA ASN A 213 10.88 -12.50 -0.19
C ASN A 213 10.76 -11.13 -0.87
N ARG A 214 11.88 -10.49 -1.10
CA ARG A 214 11.96 -9.19 -1.74
C ARG A 214 11.50 -9.25 -3.20
N ASP A 215 11.95 -10.23 -3.95
CA ASP A 215 11.56 -10.42 -5.36
C ASP A 215 10.08 -10.77 -5.49
N ILE A 216 9.56 -11.59 -4.58
CA ILE A 216 8.13 -11.90 -4.47
C ILE A 216 7.32 -10.63 -4.26
N LEU A 217 7.75 -9.73 -3.38
CA LEU A 217 7.04 -8.48 -3.09
C LEU A 217 7.13 -7.48 -4.25
N PHE A 218 8.28 -7.38 -4.92
CA PHE A 218 8.40 -6.54 -6.12
C PHE A 218 7.49 -7.02 -7.24
N GLU A 219 7.41 -8.33 -7.46
CA GLU A 219 6.53 -8.89 -8.49
C GLU A 219 5.05 -8.72 -8.13
N ALA A 220 4.71 -8.84 -6.84
CA ALA A 220 3.35 -8.55 -6.39
C ALA A 220 2.98 -7.07 -6.60
N MET A 221 3.90 -6.13 -6.34
CA MET A 221 3.68 -4.71 -6.61
C MET A 221 3.63 -4.40 -8.10
N ARG A 222 4.29 -5.18 -8.95
CA ARG A 222 4.18 -5.04 -10.39
C ARG A 222 2.78 -5.41 -10.87
N LEU A 223 2.27 -6.56 -10.46
CA LEU A 223 0.98 -7.07 -10.91
C LEU A 223 -0.22 -6.41 -10.22
N LEU A 224 -0.14 -6.18 -8.93
CA LEU A 224 -1.19 -5.54 -8.13
C LEU A 224 -0.59 -4.42 -7.27
N PRO A 225 -0.18 -3.30 -7.89
CA PRO A 225 0.39 -2.18 -7.15
C PRO A 225 -0.65 -1.58 -6.19
N PRO A 226 -0.42 -1.57 -4.86
CA PRO A 226 -1.38 -0.95 -3.93
C PRO A 226 -1.73 0.49 -4.29
N SER A 227 -0.77 1.25 -4.82
CA SER A 227 -1.00 2.56 -5.44
C SER A 227 -1.03 2.40 -6.96
N TRP A 228 -2.20 2.09 -7.51
CA TRP A 228 -2.38 1.79 -8.94
C TRP A 228 -2.47 3.02 -9.83
N ASN A 229 -2.62 4.21 -9.21
CA ASN A 229 -2.64 5.50 -9.89
C ASN A 229 -1.95 6.58 -9.05
N LEU A 230 -1.45 7.62 -9.72
CA LEU A 230 -0.87 8.81 -9.11
C LEU A 230 -1.44 10.05 -9.80
N LEU A 231 -2.25 10.82 -9.06
CA LEU A 231 -2.85 12.04 -9.60
C LEU A 231 -1.84 13.18 -9.66
N ARG A 232 -1.83 13.85 -10.80
CA ARG A 232 -1.19 15.15 -11.02
C ARG A 232 -2.24 16.12 -11.50
N ASN A 233 -2.37 17.23 -10.84
CA ASN A 233 -3.31 18.25 -11.27
C ASN A 233 -2.77 18.99 -12.49
N ARG A 234 -3.67 19.61 -13.20
CA ARG A 234 -3.40 20.47 -14.35
C ARG A 234 -2.23 21.42 -14.12
N SER A 235 -1.40 21.56 -15.15
CA SER A 235 -0.30 22.52 -15.19
C SER A 235 -0.17 23.10 -16.59
N PRO A 236 0.07 24.41 -16.73
CA PRO A 236 0.31 25.04 -18.02
C PRO A 236 1.58 24.54 -18.74
N GLU A 237 2.42 23.79 -18.03
CA GLU A 237 3.67 23.24 -18.58
C GLU A 237 3.46 21.91 -19.31
N TYR A 238 2.36 21.19 -19.05
CA TYR A 238 2.13 19.86 -19.64
C TYR A 238 1.96 19.86 -21.16
N PRO A 239 1.28 20.83 -21.79
CA PRO A 239 1.21 20.87 -23.25
C PRO A 239 2.56 21.02 -23.96
N ALA A 240 3.57 21.59 -23.30
CA ALA A 240 4.93 21.66 -23.83
C ALA A 240 5.69 20.32 -23.74
N ILE A 241 5.23 19.39 -22.88
CA ILE A 241 5.79 18.05 -22.77
C ILE A 241 5.17 17.14 -23.84
N ASP A 242 3.86 17.24 -24.03
CA ASP A 242 3.11 16.47 -25.03
C ASP A 242 1.88 17.27 -25.47
N ASP A 243 1.73 17.51 -26.77
CA ASP A 243 0.67 18.34 -27.35
C ASP A 243 -0.73 17.75 -27.25
N ARG A 244 -0.84 16.46 -26.94
CA ARG A 244 -2.10 15.77 -26.65
C ARG A 244 -2.68 16.13 -25.28
N ILE A 245 -1.91 16.82 -24.42
CA ILE A 245 -2.32 17.24 -23.08
C ILE A 245 -2.77 18.70 -23.13
N GLY A 246 -4.01 18.96 -22.75
CA GLY A 246 -4.55 20.31 -22.64
C GLY A 246 -4.17 21.03 -21.34
N VAL A 247 -4.19 22.35 -21.33
CA VAL A 247 -3.92 23.17 -20.12
C VAL A 247 -4.90 22.88 -18.97
N GLY A 248 -6.12 22.43 -19.31
CA GLY A 248 -7.17 22.10 -18.33
C GLY A 248 -7.17 20.65 -17.86
N ASP A 249 -6.27 19.80 -18.36
CA ASP A 249 -6.29 18.38 -18.07
C ASP A 249 -5.58 18.06 -16.73
N ASP A 250 -6.23 17.30 -15.89
CA ASP A 250 -5.60 16.57 -14.80
C ASP A 250 -4.96 15.28 -15.35
N LEU A 251 -3.80 14.91 -14.84
CA LEU A 251 -3.08 13.72 -15.28
C LEU A 251 -3.17 12.61 -14.23
N LEU A 252 -3.50 11.42 -14.68
CA LEU A 252 -3.53 10.21 -13.86
C LEU A 252 -2.45 9.25 -14.35
N MET A 253 -1.29 9.23 -13.67
CA MET A 253 -0.27 8.19 -13.94
C MET A 253 -0.86 6.83 -13.60
N LEU A 254 -0.69 5.84 -14.47
CA LEU A 254 -1.31 4.52 -14.37
C LEU A 254 -0.27 3.40 -14.22
N PRO A 255 0.42 3.26 -13.06
CA PRO A 255 1.35 2.16 -12.82
C PRO A 255 0.75 0.78 -13.15
N LEU A 256 -0.54 0.58 -12.93
CA LEU A 256 -1.20 -0.68 -13.25
C LEU A 256 -1.03 -1.09 -14.73
N LEU A 257 -1.07 -0.13 -15.65
CA LEU A 257 -0.84 -0.35 -17.08
C LEU A 257 0.65 -0.45 -17.40
N THR A 258 1.44 0.52 -16.94
CA THR A 258 2.89 0.57 -17.21
C THR A 258 3.61 -0.68 -16.70
N HIS A 259 3.22 -1.17 -15.52
CA HIS A 259 3.78 -2.40 -14.94
C HIS A 259 3.37 -3.68 -15.68
N ARG A 260 2.47 -3.59 -16.65
CA ARG A 260 2.00 -4.72 -17.48
C ARG A 260 2.21 -4.49 -18.98
N ASP A 261 2.90 -3.41 -19.34
CA ASP A 261 3.18 -3.11 -20.73
C ASP A 261 4.05 -4.22 -21.36
N PRO A 262 3.57 -4.91 -22.41
CA PRO A 262 4.33 -5.99 -23.05
C PRO A 262 5.61 -5.50 -23.74
N ALA A 263 5.74 -4.20 -24.01
CA ALA A 263 6.98 -3.62 -24.53
C ALA A 263 8.08 -3.54 -23.45
N LEU A 264 7.71 -3.52 -22.17
CA LEU A 264 8.62 -3.42 -21.03
C LEU A 264 8.82 -4.76 -20.31
N TRP A 265 7.81 -5.63 -20.34
CA TRP A 265 7.78 -6.83 -19.50
C TRP A 265 7.52 -8.09 -20.34
N ASP A 266 8.45 -9.03 -20.32
CA ASP A 266 8.21 -10.38 -20.83
C ASP A 266 7.16 -11.09 -19.97
N ALA A 267 6.20 -11.79 -20.61
CA ALA A 267 5.07 -12.43 -19.96
C ALA A 267 4.40 -11.52 -18.90
N PRO A 268 3.84 -10.33 -19.30
CA PRO A 268 3.49 -9.24 -18.42
C PRO A 268 2.41 -9.58 -17.38
N ASN A 269 1.62 -10.61 -17.63
CA ASN A 269 0.54 -11.04 -16.74
C ASN A 269 0.92 -12.25 -15.85
N GLU A 270 2.12 -12.79 -16.00
CA GLU A 270 2.59 -13.90 -15.18
C GLU A 270 3.30 -13.42 -13.92
N PHE A 271 3.09 -14.12 -12.82
CA PHE A 271 3.80 -13.88 -11.57
C PHE A 271 5.14 -14.60 -11.59
N ARG A 272 6.23 -13.86 -11.83
CA ARG A 272 7.59 -14.36 -12.05
C ARG A 272 8.59 -13.60 -11.18
N PRO A 273 8.71 -13.94 -9.88
CA PRO A 273 9.65 -13.27 -8.97
C PRO A 273 11.11 -13.32 -9.43
N GLU A 274 11.50 -14.39 -10.13
CA GLU A 274 12.85 -14.63 -10.64
C GLU A 274 13.34 -13.54 -11.60
N ARG A 275 12.44 -12.74 -12.20
CA ARG A 275 12.85 -11.63 -13.06
C ARG A 275 13.63 -10.55 -12.31
N TRP A 276 13.40 -10.43 -11.00
CA TRP A 276 14.03 -9.40 -10.17
C TRP A 276 15.48 -9.72 -9.80
N ALA A 277 15.96 -10.95 -10.01
CA ALA A 277 17.36 -11.31 -9.79
C ALA A 277 18.36 -10.50 -10.65
N GLY A 278 17.91 -9.99 -11.81
CA GLY A 278 18.74 -9.19 -12.72
C GLY A 278 18.26 -7.74 -12.89
N LEU A 279 17.21 -7.32 -12.18
CA LEU A 279 16.64 -5.99 -12.31
C LEU A 279 16.88 -5.15 -11.05
N ASP A 280 17.18 -3.87 -11.25
CA ASP A 280 17.17 -2.89 -10.18
C ASP A 280 15.77 -2.25 -10.11
N PRO A 281 14.99 -2.50 -9.05
CA PRO A 281 13.63 -1.96 -8.92
C PRO A 281 13.57 -0.43 -8.90
N ASP A 282 14.68 0.21 -8.53
CA ASP A 282 14.78 1.67 -8.47
C ASP A 282 15.09 2.31 -9.82
N ASN A 283 15.61 1.54 -10.78
CA ASN A 283 16.03 2.03 -12.10
C ASN A 283 15.38 1.26 -13.27
N THR A 284 14.43 0.35 -12.99
CA THR A 284 13.70 -0.37 -14.04
C THR A 284 12.69 0.58 -14.71
N PRO A 285 12.79 0.81 -16.04
CA PRO A 285 11.88 1.70 -16.75
C PRO A 285 10.41 1.35 -16.54
N GLY A 286 9.59 2.36 -16.26
CA GLY A 286 8.16 2.19 -16.05
C GLY A 286 7.76 1.51 -14.74
N TYR A 287 8.70 1.03 -13.92
CA TYR A 287 8.40 0.44 -12.63
C TYR A 287 8.44 1.49 -11.51
N MET A 288 7.29 1.88 -11.00
CA MET A 288 7.17 2.98 -10.04
C MET A 288 6.24 2.67 -8.85
N PRO A 289 6.43 1.56 -8.12
CA PRO A 289 5.51 1.14 -7.05
C PRO A 289 5.46 2.12 -5.88
N PHE A 290 6.51 2.92 -5.71
CA PHE A 290 6.65 3.96 -4.69
C PHE A 290 6.72 5.37 -5.29
N GLY A 291 6.21 5.55 -6.49
CA GLY A 291 6.31 6.79 -7.25
C GLY A 291 7.65 6.96 -7.95
N HIS A 292 7.80 8.10 -8.61
CA HIS A 292 8.97 8.42 -9.41
C HIS A 292 10.20 8.80 -8.57
N VAL A 293 11.40 8.65 -9.14
CA VAL A 293 12.69 8.95 -8.47
C VAL A 293 12.77 10.37 -7.93
N SER A 294 12.13 11.34 -8.57
CA SER A 294 12.08 12.74 -8.12
C SER A 294 11.25 12.94 -6.84
N GLU A 295 10.25 12.09 -6.60
CA GLU A 295 9.30 12.19 -5.49
C GLU A 295 8.90 10.82 -4.96
N ARG A 296 9.85 10.06 -4.42
CA ARG A 296 9.56 8.73 -3.87
C ARG A 296 8.77 8.78 -2.58
N CYS A 297 7.87 7.81 -2.43
CA CYS A 297 7.09 7.63 -1.22
C CYS A 297 8.00 7.40 0.01
N TRP A 298 7.77 8.15 1.06
CA TRP A 298 8.45 7.96 2.34
C TRP A 298 8.20 6.58 2.95
N GLY A 299 7.02 6.02 2.70
CA GLY A 299 6.61 4.72 3.23
C GLY A 299 7.47 3.54 2.77
N ARG A 300 8.23 3.66 1.68
CA ARG A 300 9.03 2.56 1.12
C ARG A 300 9.98 1.93 2.14
N HIS A 301 10.60 2.76 2.99
CA HIS A 301 11.55 2.32 4.02
C HIS A 301 10.91 1.58 5.19
N MET A 302 9.59 1.65 5.30
CA MET A 302 8.80 0.94 6.31
C MET A 302 8.07 -0.26 5.71
N VAL A 303 7.50 -0.07 4.52
CA VAL A 303 6.66 -1.08 3.86
C VAL A 303 7.46 -2.33 3.52
N MET A 304 8.61 -2.17 2.87
CA MET A 304 9.40 -3.33 2.44
C MET A 304 9.90 -4.18 3.61
N PRO A 305 10.61 -3.65 4.62
CA PRO A 305 11.07 -4.48 5.74
C PRO A 305 9.96 -5.17 6.51
N LEU A 306 8.82 -4.51 6.72
CA LEU A 306 7.67 -5.10 7.40
C LEU A 306 7.00 -6.19 6.55
N ALA A 307 6.89 -5.99 5.25
CA ALA A 307 6.32 -6.99 4.35
C ALA A 307 7.23 -8.22 4.24
N GLU A 308 8.55 -8.01 4.17
CA GLU A 308 9.55 -9.09 4.17
C GLU A 308 9.49 -9.90 5.49
N LEU A 309 9.38 -9.24 6.64
CA LEU A 309 9.22 -9.88 7.94
C LEU A 309 7.99 -10.79 8.00
N LEU A 310 6.84 -10.28 7.56
CA LEU A 310 5.59 -11.05 7.56
C LEU A 310 5.65 -12.23 6.59
N LEU A 311 6.16 -12.00 5.38
CA LEU A 311 6.25 -13.03 4.37
C LEU A 311 7.24 -14.13 4.75
N ASP A 312 8.37 -13.76 5.36
CA ASP A 312 9.34 -14.69 5.90
C ASP A 312 8.71 -15.61 6.97
N HIS A 313 7.99 -15.03 7.92
CA HIS A 313 7.30 -15.81 8.95
C HIS A 313 6.26 -16.76 8.35
N ILE A 314 5.43 -16.29 7.43
CA ILE A 314 4.42 -17.10 6.74
C ILE A 314 5.06 -18.28 6.02
N ARG A 315 6.17 -18.07 5.35
CA ARG A 315 6.92 -19.13 4.65
C ARG A 315 7.54 -20.13 5.62
N ARG A 316 8.22 -19.65 6.66
CA ARG A 316 8.85 -20.50 7.68
C ARG A 316 7.84 -21.36 8.46
N THR A 317 6.67 -20.82 8.73
CA THR A 317 5.58 -21.54 9.43
C THR A 317 4.76 -22.44 8.50
N GLY A 318 5.06 -22.47 7.20
CA GLY A 318 4.38 -23.32 6.22
C GLY A 318 2.93 -22.94 5.96
N LEU A 319 2.57 -21.67 6.20
CA LEU A 319 1.25 -21.16 5.87
C LEU A 319 1.12 -20.94 4.36
N VAL A 320 0.01 -21.40 3.79
CA VAL A 320 -0.29 -21.28 2.35
C VAL A 320 -1.73 -20.86 2.15
N VAL A 321 -2.03 -20.34 0.97
CA VAL A 321 -3.41 -20.01 0.59
C VAL A 321 -4.26 -21.27 0.61
N ALA A 322 -5.45 -21.18 1.18
CA ALA A 322 -6.40 -22.29 1.30
C ALA A 322 -6.64 -22.96 -0.08
N PRO A 323 -6.42 -24.27 -0.21
CA PRO A 323 -6.52 -24.95 -1.52
C PRO A 323 -7.88 -24.83 -2.20
N GLY A 324 -8.94 -24.61 -1.43
CA GLY A 324 -10.30 -24.42 -1.93
C GLY A 324 -10.57 -23.02 -2.48
N GLN A 325 -9.73 -22.03 -2.19
CA GLN A 325 -9.93 -20.67 -2.70
C GLN A 325 -9.41 -20.55 -4.14
N ARG A 326 -10.32 -20.48 -5.11
CA ARG A 326 -10.03 -20.43 -6.55
C ARG A 326 -10.12 -19.02 -7.13
N THR A 327 -10.89 -18.14 -6.51
CA THR A 327 -11.12 -16.77 -6.95
C THR A 327 -10.89 -15.77 -5.82
N ALA A 328 -10.42 -14.58 -6.16
CA ALA A 328 -10.39 -13.45 -5.27
C ALA A 328 -10.72 -12.16 -6.03
N ASP A 329 -11.58 -11.34 -5.42
CA ASP A 329 -11.98 -10.05 -5.95
C ASP A 329 -10.92 -9.00 -5.61
N VAL A 330 -10.68 -8.10 -6.56
CA VAL A 330 -9.88 -6.89 -6.41
C VAL A 330 -10.79 -5.68 -6.63
N PRO A 331 -11.38 -5.13 -5.57
CA PRO A 331 -12.29 -3.99 -5.69
C PRO A 331 -11.55 -2.69 -6.01
N LEU A 332 -12.23 -1.77 -6.66
CA LEU A 332 -11.74 -0.40 -6.88
C LEU A 332 -12.09 0.50 -5.68
N VAL A 333 -11.54 0.17 -4.51
CA VAL A 333 -11.78 0.93 -3.28
C VAL A 333 -10.46 1.07 -2.50
N GLY A 334 -9.97 2.29 -2.37
CA GLY A 334 -8.73 2.55 -1.62
C GLY A 334 -7.47 1.99 -2.29
N LEU A 335 -6.72 1.16 -1.58
CA LEU A 335 -5.55 0.48 -2.11
C LEU A 335 -5.97 -0.67 -3.04
N LEU A 336 -5.23 -0.85 -4.14
CA LEU A 336 -5.45 -1.98 -5.03
C LEU A 336 -4.94 -3.26 -4.37
N GLY A 337 -5.85 -4.17 -4.11
CA GLY A 337 -5.49 -5.45 -3.51
C GLY A 337 -6.64 -6.43 -3.46
N VAL A 338 -6.31 -7.69 -3.25
CA VAL A 338 -7.30 -8.74 -3.08
C VAL A 338 -8.13 -8.48 -1.82
N LYS A 339 -9.44 -8.58 -1.95
CA LYS A 339 -10.40 -8.31 -0.87
C LYS A 339 -10.18 -9.24 0.31
N THR A 340 -9.99 -10.53 0.04
CA THR A 340 -9.77 -11.53 1.07
C THR A 340 -9.02 -12.73 0.51
N VAL A 341 -7.95 -13.12 1.22
CA VAL A 341 -7.21 -14.36 0.98
C VAL A 341 -7.16 -15.13 2.29
N HIS A 342 -7.62 -16.37 2.28
CA HIS A 342 -7.54 -17.25 3.45
C HIS A 342 -6.24 -18.06 3.41
N ILE A 343 -5.46 -17.97 4.49
CA ILE A 343 -4.26 -18.79 4.63
C ILE A 343 -4.36 -19.70 5.86
N GLY A 344 -3.71 -20.86 5.75
CA GLY A 344 -3.66 -21.84 6.81
C GLY A 344 -2.49 -22.81 6.61
N HIS A 345 -2.26 -23.67 7.58
CA HIS A 345 -1.23 -24.68 7.48
C HIS A 345 -1.54 -25.67 6.35
N ARG A 346 -0.52 -26.03 5.60
CA ARG A 346 -0.62 -27.05 4.57
C ARG A 346 -1.07 -28.34 5.25
N SER A 347 -2.31 -28.78 5.03
CA SER A 347 -2.76 -30.08 5.50
C SER A 347 -1.77 -31.13 5.01
N LYS A 348 -1.21 -31.94 5.91
CA LYS A 348 -0.49 -33.14 5.50
C LYS A 348 -1.54 -34.04 4.84
N VAL A 349 -1.65 -33.96 3.51
CA VAL A 349 -2.41 -34.94 2.75
C VAL A 349 -1.71 -36.25 3.02
N ARG A 350 -2.26 -37.09 3.89
CA ARG A 350 -1.90 -38.48 3.99
C ARG A 350 -2.28 -39.08 2.65
N HIS A 351 -1.26 -39.37 1.84
CA HIS A 351 -1.45 -40.34 0.75
C HIS A 351 -1.77 -41.65 1.43
N VAL A 352 -3.03 -42.08 1.35
CA VAL A 352 -3.47 -43.46 1.60
C VAL A 352 -3.36 -44.17 0.28
#